data_fa0c930b33039930f56cb7579feb44d2
#
_entry.id   fa0c930b33039930f56cb7579feb44d2
#
_cell.length_a   1.000
_cell.length_b   1.000
_cell.length_c   1.000
_cell.angle_alpha   90.00
_cell.angle_beta   90.00
_cell.angle_gamma   90.00
#
_symmetry.space_group_name_H-M   'P 1'
#
loop_
_entity.id
_entity.type
_entity.pdbx_description
1 polymer ?
#
loop_
_entity_poly.entity_id
_entity_poly.type
_entity_poly.pdbx_seq_one_letter_code
_entity_poly.pdbx_strand_id
1 'polypeptide(L)'
;MDMLYYIYIGSNRVTIDHLSKIAGGMFMAVSSCNKAAKVIDGIRERYNTSILYEESTPQKDSQNITFLHKRFPRVYIILITEGLQKEHRKLYLQAGVNNTLSPMASEESLQQMTKFLQLRKEHKLQEFSQSHRKIFNTFHLPVWKRIFDILFAVAVLIVLSPILIATA
;
A
#
# COMPACT_ATOMS: atom_id res chain seq x y z
N MET A 1 17.11 -12.51 4.46
CA MET A 1 15.79 -13.03 4.06
C MET A 1 14.78 -12.26 4.89
N ASP A 2 13.95 -11.43 4.27
CA ASP A 2 12.98 -10.61 5.00
C ASP A 2 11.93 -11.51 5.63
N MET A 3 11.68 -11.33 6.91
CA MET A 3 10.71 -12.14 7.64
C MET A 3 9.30 -11.75 7.20
N LEU A 4 8.51 -12.73 6.75
CA LEU A 4 7.12 -12.53 6.35
C LEU A 4 6.20 -12.67 7.56
N TYR A 5 5.22 -11.79 7.66
CA TYR A 5 4.21 -11.79 8.70
C TYR A 5 2.85 -12.11 8.09
N TYR A 6 2.17 -13.12 8.64
CA TYR A 6 0.80 -13.48 8.27
C TYR A 6 -0.11 -13.21 9.44
N ILE A 7 -1.10 -12.33 9.25
CA ILE A 7 -2.11 -12.02 10.25
C ILE A 7 -3.44 -12.56 9.77
N TYR A 8 -3.88 -13.64 10.40
CA TYR A 8 -5.18 -14.23 10.11
C TYR A 8 -6.28 -13.54 10.93
N ILE A 9 -7.35 -13.10 10.27
CA ILE A 9 -8.52 -12.50 10.90
C ILE A 9 -9.70 -13.44 10.69
N GLY A 10 -10.11 -14.12 11.74
CA GLY A 10 -11.19 -15.10 11.68
C GLY A 10 -11.24 -15.96 12.96
N SER A 11 -12.11 -16.96 12.94
CA SER A 11 -12.37 -17.84 14.09
C SER A 11 -12.32 -19.33 13.76
N ASN A 12 -12.17 -19.71 12.50
CA ASN A 12 -12.14 -21.11 12.09
C ASN A 12 -10.82 -21.78 12.51
N ARG A 13 -10.89 -22.59 13.56
CA ARG A 13 -9.71 -23.27 14.12
C ARG A 13 -9.03 -24.21 13.14
N VAL A 14 -9.80 -24.93 12.31
CA VAL A 14 -9.25 -25.86 11.33
C VAL A 14 -8.40 -25.11 10.30
N THR A 15 -8.90 -23.99 9.79
CA THR A 15 -8.18 -23.12 8.86
C THR A 15 -6.94 -22.49 9.52
N ILE A 16 -7.06 -22.04 10.77
CA ILE A 16 -5.94 -21.48 11.54
C ILE A 16 -4.82 -22.52 11.70
N ASP A 17 -5.17 -23.73 12.15
CA ASP A 17 -4.21 -24.82 12.38
C ASP A 17 -3.53 -25.24 11.07
N HIS A 18 -4.29 -25.32 9.98
CA HIS A 18 -3.76 -25.65 8.67
C HIS A 18 -2.80 -24.58 8.14
N LEU A 19 -3.27 -23.32 8.06
CA LEU A 19 -2.48 -22.21 7.51
C LEU A 19 -1.25 -21.89 8.37
N SER A 20 -1.33 -22.05 9.70
CA SER A 20 -0.17 -21.83 10.57
C SER A 20 0.98 -22.80 10.31
N LYS A 21 0.67 -24.05 9.90
CA LYS A 21 1.68 -25.07 9.58
C LYS A 21 2.41 -24.79 8.27
N ILE A 22 1.70 -24.23 7.28
CA ILE A 22 2.24 -24.02 5.93
C ILE A 22 2.76 -22.60 5.69
N ALA A 23 2.52 -21.67 6.62
CA ALA A 23 2.85 -20.25 6.41
C ALA A 23 4.36 -19.96 6.31
N GLY A 24 5.22 -20.84 6.84
CA GLY A 24 6.68 -20.70 6.72
C GLY A 24 7.29 -19.41 7.28
N GLY A 25 6.47 -18.54 7.89
CA GLY A 25 6.82 -17.24 8.48
C GLY A 25 6.17 -17.06 9.85
N MET A 26 6.14 -15.80 10.33
CA MET A 26 5.45 -15.51 11.58
C MET A 26 3.94 -15.42 11.33
N PHE A 27 3.18 -16.37 11.87
CA PHE A 27 1.73 -16.45 11.78
C PHE A 27 1.07 -16.05 13.09
N MET A 28 0.06 -15.16 13.02
CA MET A 28 -0.71 -14.74 14.17
C MET A 28 -2.20 -14.69 13.84
N ALA A 29 -3.01 -15.41 14.60
CA ALA A 29 -4.46 -15.37 14.46
C ALA A 29 -5.09 -14.38 15.44
N VAL A 30 -6.00 -13.56 14.95
CA VAL A 30 -6.75 -12.57 15.73
C VAL A 30 -8.24 -12.62 15.39
N SER A 31 -9.09 -12.28 16.36
CA SER A 31 -10.55 -12.39 16.20
C SER A 31 -11.22 -11.12 15.65
N SER A 32 -10.47 -10.04 15.41
CA SER A 32 -11.06 -8.78 14.94
C SER A 32 -10.07 -7.89 14.21
N CYS A 33 -10.58 -7.03 13.32
CA CYS A 33 -9.79 -6.05 12.59
C CYS A 33 -9.07 -5.04 13.49
N ASN A 34 -9.67 -4.66 14.61
CA ASN A 34 -9.04 -3.74 15.57
C ASN A 34 -7.82 -4.37 16.25
N LYS A 35 -7.89 -5.67 16.57
CA LYS A 35 -6.73 -6.40 17.10
C LYS A 35 -5.65 -6.55 16.03
N ALA A 36 -6.04 -6.89 14.80
CA ALA A 36 -5.12 -6.94 13.67
C ALA A 36 -4.41 -5.60 13.45
N ALA A 37 -5.14 -4.49 13.48
CA ALA A 37 -4.57 -3.16 13.34
C ALA A 37 -3.51 -2.85 14.41
N LYS A 38 -3.77 -3.19 15.68
CA LYS A 38 -2.79 -3.02 16.76
C LYS A 38 -1.52 -3.85 16.54
N VAL A 39 -1.67 -5.09 16.07
CA VAL A 39 -0.54 -5.96 15.75
C VAL A 39 0.30 -5.35 14.61
N ILE A 40 -0.34 -4.92 13.52
CA ILE A 40 0.33 -4.31 12.37
C ILE A 40 1.04 -3.01 12.77
N ASP A 41 0.44 -2.21 13.66
CA ASP A 41 1.06 -0.98 14.17
C ASP A 41 2.36 -1.25 14.94
N GLY A 42 2.49 -2.41 15.58
CA GLY A 42 3.68 -2.86 16.28
C GLY A 42 4.80 -3.42 15.36
N ILE A 43 4.48 -3.76 14.11
CA ILE A 43 5.45 -4.33 13.17
C ILE A 43 6.25 -3.20 12.50
N ARG A 44 7.59 -3.25 12.61
CA ARG A 44 8.49 -2.27 11.96
C ARG A 44 8.39 -2.31 10.44
N GLU A 45 8.37 -3.52 9.87
CA GLU A 45 8.35 -3.76 8.42
C GLU A 45 6.95 -4.14 7.95
N ARG A 46 6.00 -3.21 8.08
CA ARG A 46 4.58 -3.42 7.73
C ARG A 46 4.36 -3.89 6.29
N TYR A 47 5.28 -3.57 5.40
CA TYR A 47 5.21 -3.97 3.99
C TYR A 47 5.48 -5.47 3.77
N ASN A 48 6.06 -6.18 4.75
CA ASN A 48 6.24 -7.64 4.70
C ASN A 48 5.06 -8.39 5.36
N THR A 49 3.96 -7.67 5.64
CA THR A 49 2.77 -8.22 6.27
C THR A 49 1.69 -8.51 5.25
N SER A 50 1.10 -9.70 5.33
CA SER A 50 -0.09 -10.09 4.59
C SER A 50 -1.23 -10.41 5.56
N ILE A 51 -2.42 -9.89 5.28
CA ILE A 51 -3.63 -10.19 6.04
C ILE A 51 -4.37 -11.31 5.33
N LEU A 52 -4.66 -12.37 6.06
CA LEU A 52 -5.51 -13.49 5.67
C LEU A 52 -6.87 -13.26 6.31
N TYR A 53 -7.84 -12.78 5.55
CA TYR A 53 -9.17 -12.43 6.05
C TYR A 53 -10.16 -13.54 5.76
N GLU A 54 -10.76 -14.13 6.81
CA GLU A 54 -11.78 -15.18 6.68
C GLU A 54 -13.10 -14.57 6.21
N GLU A 55 -13.68 -15.12 5.13
CA GLU A 55 -14.98 -14.70 4.62
C GLU A 55 -16.09 -15.05 5.61
N SER A 56 -16.99 -14.13 5.87
CA SER A 56 -18.13 -14.27 6.77
C SER A 56 -19.40 -13.69 6.12
N THR A 57 -19.58 -12.38 6.22
CA THR A 57 -20.73 -11.67 5.65
C THR A 57 -20.23 -10.59 4.71
N PRO A 58 -20.55 -10.62 3.40
CA PRO A 58 -19.94 -9.75 2.40
C PRO A 58 -20.01 -8.24 2.74
N GLN A 59 -21.14 -7.76 3.27
CA GLN A 59 -21.32 -6.35 3.63
C GLN A 59 -20.41 -5.93 4.80
N LYS A 60 -20.38 -6.75 5.87
CA LYS A 60 -19.54 -6.50 7.04
C LYS A 60 -18.06 -6.65 6.70
N ASP A 61 -17.73 -7.68 5.92
CA ASP A 61 -16.37 -7.95 5.51
C ASP A 61 -15.82 -6.83 4.65
N SER A 62 -16.62 -6.30 3.70
CA SER A 62 -16.20 -5.19 2.86
C SER A 62 -15.91 -3.92 3.65
N GLN A 63 -16.70 -3.62 4.68
CA GLN A 63 -16.45 -2.49 5.58
C GLN A 63 -15.15 -2.66 6.37
N ASN A 64 -14.95 -3.84 6.94
CA ASN A 64 -13.77 -4.20 7.70
C ASN A 64 -12.49 -4.17 6.85
N ILE A 65 -12.56 -4.72 5.64
CA ILE A 65 -11.45 -4.76 4.70
C ILE A 65 -11.12 -3.33 4.22
N THR A 66 -12.14 -2.52 3.92
CA THR A 66 -11.95 -1.11 3.55
C THR A 66 -11.27 -0.32 4.67
N PHE A 67 -11.64 -0.55 5.93
CA PHE A 67 -10.97 0.05 7.08
C PHE A 67 -9.48 -0.33 7.12
N LEU A 68 -9.17 -1.62 6.99
CA LEU A 68 -7.78 -2.11 7.00
C LEU A 68 -6.99 -1.57 5.81
N HIS A 69 -7.57 -1.59 4.62
CA HIS A 69 -6.94 -1.11 3.40
C HIS A 69 -6.62 0.40 3.44
N LYS A 70 -7.54 1.22 3.97
CA LYS A 70 -7.31 2.65 4.15
C LYS A 70 -6.23 2.95 5.18
N ARG A 71 -6.20 2.20 6.29
CA ARG A 71 -5.20 2.38 7.34
C ARG A 71 -3.81 1.86 6.94
N PHE A 72 -3.77 0.76 6.19
CA PHE A 72 -2.55 0.07 5.79
C PHE A 72 -2.50 -0.18 4.27
N PRO A 73 -2.36 0.85 3.44
CA PRO A 73 -2.50 0.73 1.97
C PRO A 73 -1.41 -0.11 1.32
N ARG A 74 -0.33 -0.41 2.05
CA ARG A 74 0.80 -1.23 1.57
C ARG A 74 0.74 -2.69 2.04
N VAL A 75 -0.19 -3.04 2.92
CA VAL A 75 -0.41 -4.41 3.38
C VAL A 75 -1.32 -5.13 2.40
N TYR A 76 -0.97 -6.36 2.04
CA TYR A 76 -1.80 -7.17 1.16
C TYR A 76 -2.91 -7.86 1.93
N ILE A 77 -4.12 -7.84 1.36
CA ILE A 77 -5.31 -8.47 1.95
C ILE A 77 -5.73 -9.62 1.04
N ILE A 78 -5.75 -10.81 1.61
CA ILE A 78 -6.08 -12.06 0.95
C ILE A 78 -7.36 -12.57 1.60
N LEU A 79 -8.40 -12.78 0.81
CA LEU A 79 -9.66 -13.33 1.28
C LEU A 79 -9.57 -14.86 1.32
N ILE A 80 -9.83 -15.44 2.47
CA ILE A 80 -9.91 -16.90 2.66
C ILE A 80 -11.35 -17.32 2.40
N THR A 81 -11.58 -18.06 1.33
CA THR A 81 -12.90 -18.48 0.88
C THR A 81 -12.84 -19.82 0.15
N GLU A 82 -13.87 -20.65 0.27
CA GLU A 82 -14.00 -21.88 -0.52
C GLU A 82 -14.45 -21.61 -1.95
N GLY A 83 -15.14 -20.50 -2.19
CA GLY A 83 -15.62 -20.10 -3.51
C GLY A 83 -16.31 -18.76 -3.49
N LEU A 84 -15.71 -17.77 -4.16
CA LEU A 84 -16.25 -16.43 -4.21
C LEU A 84 -17.37 -16.33 -5.25
N GLN A 85 -18.58 -15.99 -4.81
CA GLN A 85 -19.73 -15.74 -5.70
C GLN A 85 -19.45 -14.53 -6.59
N LYS A 86 -19.89 -14.60 -7.85
CA LYS A 86 -19.64 -13.57 -8.86
C LYS A 86 -20.16 -12.19 -8.43
N GLU A 87 -21.31 -12.17 -7.76
CA GLU A 87 -21.97 -10.95 -7.27
C GLU A 87 -21.11 -10.24 -6.21
N HIS A 88 -20.46 -10.99 -5.34
CA HIS A 88 -19.66 -10.44 -4.25
C HIS A 88 -18.22 -10.06 -4.68
N ARG A 89 -17.75 -10.58 -5.82
CA ARG A 89 -16.39 -10.34 -6.31
C ARG A 89 -16.09 -8.84 -6.47
N LYS A 90 -17.04 -8.10 -7.06
CA LYS A 90 -16.86 -6.65 -7.26
C LYS A 90 -16.78 -5.90 -5.93
N LEU A 91 -17.58 -6.31 -4.96
CA LEU A 91 -17.62 -5.72 -3.62
C LEU A 91 -16.26 -5.89 -2.91
N TYR A 92 -15.72 -7.10 -2.90
CA TYR A 92 -14.43 -7.39 -2.27
C TYR A 92 -13.24 -6.72 -2.97
N LEU A 93 -13.26 -6.66 -4.31
CA LEU A 93 -12.24 -5.93 -5.07
C LEU A 93 -12.26 -4.43 -4.75
N GLN A 94 -13.44 -3.82 -4.65
CA GLN A 94 -13.60 -2.41 -4.28
C GLN A 94 -13.19 -2.14 -2.83
N ALA A 95 -13.39 -3.11 -1.93
CA ALA A 95 -12.95 -3.02 -0.55
C ALA A 95 -11.43 -3.05 -0.39
N GLY A 96 -10.69 -3.59 -1.37
CA GLY A 96 -9.23 -3.65 -1.36
C GLY A 96 -8.65 -5.05 -1.21
N VAL A 97 -9.44 -6.10 -1.46
CA VAL A 97 -8.92 -7.48 -1.54
C VAL A 97 -7.99 -7.60 -2.74
N ASN A 98 -6.80 -8.13 -2.51
CA ASN A 98 -5.79 -8.29 -3.55
C ASN A 98 -5.83 -9.68 -4.20
N ASN A 99 -6.17 -10.71 -3.44
CA ASN A 99 -6.25 -12.08 -3.92
C ASN A 99 -7.21 -12.92 -3.05
N THR A 100 -7.52 -14.13 -3.50
CA THR A 100 -8.30 -15.13 -2.76
C THR A 100 -7.49 -16.40 -2.56
N LEU A 101 -7.71 -17.10 -1.46
CA LEU A 101 -7.05 -18.35 -1.13
C LEU A 101 -8.06 -19.33 -0.50
N SER A 102 -7.95 -20.62 -0.82
CA SER A 102 -8.77 -21.65 -0.18
C SER A 102 -8.36 -21.83 1.29
N PRO A 103 -9.31 -22.13 2.20
CA PRO A 103 -9.00 -22.50 3.59
C PRO A 103 -8.04 -23.68 3.71
N MET A 104 -8.10 -24.62 2.75
CA MET A 104 -7.26 -25.81 2.65
C MET A 104 -6.22 -25.69 1.51
N ALA A 105 -5.67 -24.49 1.31
CA ALA A 105 -4.65 -24.28 0.29
C ALA A 105 -3.40 -25.12 0.57
N SER A 106 -2.73 -25.58 -0.48
CA SER A 106 -1.42 -26.22 -0.35
C SER A 106 -0.33 -25.21 0.00
N GLU A 107 0.75 -25.70 0.60
CA GLU A 107 1.93 -24.88 0.89
C GLU A 107 2.48 -24.21 -0.37
N GLU A 108 2.50 -24.93 -1.49
CA GLU A 108 2.93 -24.41 -2.79
C GLU A 108 2.07 -23.23 -3.26
N SER A 109 0.74 -23.33 -3.09
CA SER A 109 -0.19 -22.25 -3.45
C SER A 109 0.04 -21.00 -2.62
N LEU A 110 0.28 -21.15 -1.32
CA LEU A 110 0.59 -20.03 -0.42
C LEU A 110 1.94 -19.40 -0.78
N GLN A 111 2.97 -20.21 -1.05
CA GLN A 111 4.29 -19.75 -1.45
C GLN A 111 4.29 -19.03 -2.80
N GLN A 112 3.60 -19.58 -3.81
CA GLN A 112 3.46 -18.95 -5.13
C GLN A 112 2.76 -17.60 -5.02
N MET A 113 1.67 -17.54 -4.24
CA MET A 113 0.97 -16.30 -4.00
C MET A 113 1.87 -15.27 -3.31
N THR A 114 2.61 -15.67 -2.30
CA THR A 114 3.54 -14.79 -1.58
C THR A 114 4.63 -14.25 -2.49
N LYS A 115 5.24 -15.09 -3.33
CA LYS A 115 6.21 -14.65 -4.36
C LYS A 115 5.60 -13.65 -5.33
N PHE A 116 4.39 -13.92 -5.81
CA PHE A 116 3.68 -13.01 -6.71
C PHE A 116 3.40 -11.65 -6.07
N LEU A 117 2.99 -11.63 -4.80
CA LEU A 117 2.76 -10.41 -4.04
C LEU A 117 4.05 -9.61 -3.83
N GLN A 118 5.16 -10.28 -3.55
CA GLN A 118 6.49 -9.66 -3.43
C GLN A 118 6.93 -9.01 -4.75
N LEU A 119 6.82 -9.72 -5.86
CA LEU A 119 7.16 -9.19 -7.19
C LEU A 119 6.31 -7.97 -7.57
N ARG A 120 5.00 -8.00 -7.33
CA ARG A 120 4.13 -6.84 -7.57
C ARG A 120 4.52 -5.64 -6.71
N LYS A 121 4.96 -5.88 -5.50
CA LYS A 121 5.42 -4.84 -4.58
C LYS A 121 6.71 -4.18 -5.09
N GLU A 122 7.68 -4.98 -5.51
CA GLU A 122 8.93 -4.49 -6.09
C GLU A 122 8.68 -3.65 -7.34
N HIS A 123 7.80 -4.12 -8.25
CA HIS A 123 7.38 -3.35 -9.42
C HIS A 123 6.76 -2.00 -9.04
N LYS A 124 5.83 -1.96 -8.10
CA LYS A 124 5.22 -0.70 -7.65
C LYS A 124 6.23 0.25 -7.01
N LEU A 125 7.20 -0.27 -6.25
CA LEU A 125 8.28 0.54 -5.68
C LEU A 125 9.19 1.11 -6.77
N GLN A 126 9.51 0.34 -7.80
CA GLN A 126 10.30 0.79 -8.95
C GLN A 126 9.55 1.85 -9.78
N GLU A 127 8.26 1.65 -10.08
CA GLU A 127 7.42 2.63 -10.76
C GLU A 127 7.33 3.94 -9.97
N PHE A 128 7.15 3.87 -8.65
CA PHE A 128 7.13 5.04 -7.78
C PHE A 128 8.47 5.77 -7.80
N SER A 129 9.58 5.04 -7.71
CA SER A 129 10.94 5.62 -7.78
C SER A 129 11.22 6.28 -9.13
N GLN A 130 10.77 5.67 -10.22
CA GLN A 130 10.92 6.23 -11.57
C GLN A 130 10.03 7.45 -11.79
N SER A 131 8.81 7.43 -11.28
CA SER A 131 7.89 8.57 -11.33
C SER A 131 8.45 9.77 -10.56
N HIS A 132 8.99 9.54 -9.35
CA HIS A 132 9.65 10.60 -8.60
C HIS A 132 10.90 11.15 -9.32
N ARG A 133 11.74 10.29 -9.91
CA ARG A 133 12.88 10.76 -10.72
C ARG A 133 12.44 11.59 -11.94
N LYS A 134 11.36 11.21 -12.61
CA LYS A 134 10.80 11.99 -13.73
C LYS A 134 10.29 13.35 -13.26
N ILE A 135 9.64 13.43 -12.12
CA ILE A 135 9.14 14.70 -11.55
C ILE A 135 10.32 15.64 -11.21
N PHE A 136 11.37 15.13 -10.57
CA PHE A 136 12.55 15.95 -10.27
C PHE A 136 13.33 16.39 -11.51
N ASN A 137 13.36 15.55 -12.57
CA ASN A 137 14.02 15.89 -13.82
C ASN A 137 13.20 16.85 -14.71
N THR A 138 11.88 16.98 -14.46
CA THR A 138 11.02 17.88 -15.24
C THR A 138 10.91 19.28 -14.64
N PHE A 139 11.43 19.52 -13.44
CA PHE A 139 11.56 20.87 -12.86
C PHE A 139 12.82 21.63 -13.33
N HIS A 140 13.21 21.44 -14.58
CA HIS A 140 13.99 22.44 -15.26
C HIS A 140 13.07 23.64 -15.55
N LEU A 141 13.12 24.64 -14.69
CA LEU A 141 12.55 25.95 -15.02
C LEU A 141 13.14 26.34 -16.37
N PRO A 142 12.33 26.52 -17.41
CA PRO A 142 12.85 26.87 -18.73
C PRO A 142 13.74 28.10 -18.57
N VAL A 143 14.95 28.02 -19.11
CA VAL A 143 15.97 29.07 -19.04
C VAL A 143 15.39 30.44 -19.39
N TRP A 144 14.39 30.49 -20.26
CA TRP A 144 13.59 31.62 -20.64
C TRP A 144 12.94 32.35 -19.43
N LYS A 145 12.38 31.66 -18.46
CA LYS A 145 11.82 32.26 -17.25
C LYS A 145 12.88 32.96 -16.42
N ARG A 146 14.06 32.38 -16.26
CA ARG A 146 15.18 33.00 -15.54
C ARG A 146 15.67 34.25 -16.25
N ILE A 147 15.73 34.28 -17.60
CA ILE A 147 16.10 35.43 -18.38
C ILE A 147 15.07 36.54 -18.18
N PHE A 148 13.78 36.23 -18.20
CA PHE A 148 12.72 37.19 -17.93
C PHE A 148 12.81 37.79 -16.53
N ASP A 149 13.03 36.95 -15.50
CA ASP A 149 13.15 37.42 -14.12
C ASP A 149 14.33 38.38 -13.94
N ILE A 150 15.47 38.08 -14.56
CA ILE A 150 16.66 38.93 -14.53
C ILE A 150 16.42 40.26 -15.28
N LEU A 151 15.85 40.21 -16.48
CA LEU A 151 15.53 41.43 -17.27
C LEU A 151 14.54 42.31 -16.53
N PHE A 152 13.52 41.73 -15.91
CA PHE A 152 12.53 42.45 -15.15
C PHE A 152 13.15 43.11 -13.89
N ALA A 153 13.99 42.38 -13.17
CA ALA A 153 14.70 42.91 -12.01
C ALA A 153 15.62 44.10 -12.37
N VAL A 154 16.36 44.00 -13.49
CA VAL A 154 17.22 45.06 -13.99
C VAL A 154 16.39 46.28 -14.41
N ALA A 155 15.28 46.09 -15.12
CA ALA A 155 14.39 47.17 -15.52
C ALA A 155 13.81 47.91 -14.31
N VAL A 156 13.37 47.20 -13.28
CA VAL A 156 12.88 47.80 -12.03
C VAL A 156 13.97 48.58 -11.31
N LEU A 157 15.20 48.07 -11.25
CA LEU A 157 16.34 48.77 -10.66
C LEU A 157 16.67 50.10 -11.41
N ILE A 158 16.62 50.11 -12.74
CA ILE A 158 16.86 51.29 -13.56
C ILE A 158 15.79 52.36 -13.30
N VAL A 159 14.51 51.95 -13.22
CA VAL A 159 13.39 52.86 -12.98
C VAL A 159 13.40 53.45 -11.55
N LEU A 160 13.77 52.64 -10.56
CA LEU A 160 13.85 53.08 -9.16
C LEU A 160 15.14 53.83 -8.81
N SER A 161 16.19 53.67 -9.60
CA SER A 161 17.49 54.32 -9.39
C SER A 161 17.40 55.86 -9.20
N PRO A 162 16.69 56.65 -10.04
CA PRO A 162 16.61 58.10 -9.84
C PRO A 162 15.85 58.49 -8.57
N ILE A 163 14.89 57.67 -8.13
CA ILE A 163 14.15 57.91 -6.88
C ILE A 163 15.07 57.69 -5.67
N LEU A 164 15.89 56.64 -5.72
CA LEU A 164 16.85 56.31 -4.66
C LEU A 164 17.95 57.41 -4.55
N ILE A 165 18.40 57.96 -5.68
CA ILE A 165 19.40 59.01 -5.71
C ILE A 165 18.79 60.34 -5.19
N ALA A 166 17.51 60.62 -5.44
CA ALA A 166 16.84 61.82 -4.97
C ALA A 166 16.50 61.78 -3.47
N THR A 167 16.53 60.59 -2.83
CA THR A 167 16.24 60.41 -1.39
C THR A 167 17.48 60.17 -0.53
N ALA A 168 18.67 60.06 -1.13
CA ALA A 168 19.97 59.98 -0.44
C ALA A 168 20.63 61.31 -0.29
#